data_b8ae2e9fc970cc216bdd5ad838e47995
#
_entry.id   b8ae2e9fc970cc216bdd5ad838e47995
#
_cell.length_a   1.000
_cell.length_b   1.000
_cell.length_c   1.000
_cell.angle_alpha   90.00
_cell.angle_beta   90.00
_cell.angle_gamma   90.00
#
_symmetry.space_group_name_H-M   'P 1'
#
loop_
_entity.id
_entity.type
_entity.pdbx_description
1 polymer ?
#
loop_
_entity_poly.entity_id
_entity_poly.type
_entity_poly.pdbx_seq_one_letter_code
_entity_poly.pdbx_strand_id
1 'polypeptide(L)'
;AVRERHPDAWFMGEVIHGDYTGFVEASTVDTVTQYELWKATWSSLADVNFYELDWCLKRHNELLDRFVPATFVGNHDVTRIASKVGAGGAALAVVLLMTVGGVPSVYYGDEQAFRGVKTETLGGDDEVRPALPATPSGLAPQGAWMLRLHQDLIGLRRRHPWLVRARTEVTELDNPRLSYDAVGQEGQRLHV
;
A
#
# COMPACT_ATOMS: atom_id res chain seq x y z
N ALA A 1 -18.81 22.42 5.95
CA ALA A 1 -18.94 22.37 7.43
C ALA A 1 -17.64 21.97 8.12
N VAL A 2 -17.01 20.78 7.83
CA VAL A 2 -15.76 20.37 8.52
C VAL A 2 -14.62 21.32 8.22
N ARG A 3 -14.32 21.60 6.94
CA ARG A 3 -13.21 22.47 6.53
C ARG A 3 -13.38 23.95 6.94
N GLU A 4 -14.59 24.39 7.25
CA GLU A 4 -14.81 25.73 7.82
C GLU A 4 -14.21 25.86 9.23
N ARG A 5 -14.16 24.75 9.99
CA ARG A 5 -13.60 24.68 11.33
C ARG A 5 -12.18 24.11 11.36
N HIS A 6 -11.86 23.27 10.39
CA HIS A 6 -10.61 22.55 10.26
C HIS A 6 -10.12 22.65 8.81
N PRO A 7 -9.53 23.78 8.39
CA PRO A 7 -9.15 24.03 7.01
C PRO A 7 -8.16 23.00 6.46
N ASP A 8 -7.30 22.45 7.30
CA ASP A 8 -6.30 21.44 6.94
C ASP A 8 -6.81 20.00 7.03
N ALA A 9 -8.13 19.80 7.23
CA ALA A 9 -8.71 18.46 7.26
C ALA A 9 -8.55 17.76 5.90
N TRP A 10 -7.93 16.58 5.92
CA TRP A 10 -7.71 15.74 4.77
C TRP A 10 -8.77 14.62 4.73
N PHE A 11 -9.41 14.44 3.58
CA PHE A 11 -10.48 13.49 3.39
C PHE A 11 -10.08 12.42 2.39
N MET A 12 -10.20 11.19 2.80
CA MET A 12 -10.02 10.02 1.94
C MET A 12 -11.37 9.37 1.66
N GLY A 13 -11.66 9.17 0.37
CA GLY A 13 -12.81 8.37 -0.07
C GLY A 13 -12.37 6.91 -0.26
N GLU A 14 -13.24 5.97 0.13
CA GLU A 14 -13.05 4.58 -0.24
C GLU A 14 -13.73 4.35 -1.60
N VAL A 15 -12.93 4.07 -2.62
CA VAL A 15 -13.36 3.74 -3.98
C VAL A 15 -12.66 2.47 -4.42
N ILE A 16 -13.43 1.39 -4.59
CA ILE A 16 -12.86 0.07 -4.89
C ILE A 16 -12.46 -0.03 -6.36
N HIS A 17 -13.25 0.53 -7.27
CA HIS A 17 -13.01 0.51 -8.71
C HIS A 17 -13.72 1.66 -9.41
N GLY A 18 -13.33 1.94 -10.65
CA GLY A 18 -13.94 2.97 -11.48
C GLY A 18 -13.02 4.15 -11.78
N ASP A 19 -13.62 5.28 -12.10
CA ASP A 19 -12.89 6.51 -12.42
C ASP A 19 -12.49 7.26 -11.14
N TYR A 20 -11.31 6.94 -10.59
CA TYR A 20 -10.77 7.55 -9.38
C TYR A 20 -10.60 9.06 -9.54
N THR A 21 -10.10 9.50 -10.70
CA THR A 21 -9.87 10.91 -10.98
C THR A 21 -11.18 11.68 -11.02
N GLY A 22 -12.15 11.18 -11.78
CA GLY A 22 -13.48 11.79 -11.85
C GLY A 22 -14.17 11.84 -10.49
N PHE A 23 -14.01 10.82 -9.64
CA PHE A 23 -14.56 10.83 -8.29
C PHE A 23 -13.93 11.92 -7.42
N VAL A 24 -12.61 12.05 -7.42
CA VAL A 24 -11.90 13.09 -6.65
C VAL A 24 -12.29 14.49 -7.16
N GLU A 25 -12.31 14.70 -8.46
CA GLU A 25 -12.66 16.00 -9.07
C GLU A 25 -14.12 16.41 -8.85
N ALA A 26 -15.04 15.44 -8.83
CA ALA A 26 -16.48 15.70 -8.62
C ALA A 26 -16.86 15.83 -7.14
N SER A 27 -15.96 15.49 -6.22
CA SER A 27 -16.23 15.46 -4.78
C SER A 27 -15.35 16.49 -4.03
N THR A 28 -15.46 16.48 -2.70
CA THR A 28 -14.60 17.31 -1.83
C THR A 28 -13.52 16.52 -1.12
N VAL A 29 -13.28 15.28 -1.55
CA VAL A 29 -12.19 14.45 -0.99
C VAL A 29 -10.84 14.85 -1.59
N ASP A 30 -9.77 14.63 -0.83
CA ASP A 30 -8.41 14.94 -1.28
C ASP A 30 -7.76 13.75 -1.98
N THR A 31 -8.28 12.55 -1.69
CA THR A 31 -7.74 11.29 -2.21
C THR A 31 -8.76 10.16 -2.13
N VAL A 32 -8.42 9.07 -2.80
CA VAL A 32 -9.14 7.79 -2.72
C VAL A 32 -8.17 6.62 -2.51
N THR A 33 -8.72 5.51 -2.02
CA THR A 33 -8.00 4.25 -1.84
C THR A 33 -7.59 3.65 -3.18
N GLN A 34 -6.31 3.24 -3.30
CA GLN A 34 -5.76 2.72 -4.56
C GLN A 34 -5.87 1.18 -4.61
N TYR A 35 -7.07 0.67 -4.86
CA TYR A 35 -7.36 -0.77 -4.94
C TYR A 35 -6.74 -1.46 -6.15
N GLU A 36 -6.55 -0.76 -7.29
CA GLU A 36 -5.88 -1.34 -8.45
C GLU A 36 -4.43 -1.70 -8.12
N LEU A 37 -3.69 -0.81 -7.44
CA LEU A 37 -2.31 -1.07 -7.02
C LEU A 37 -2.24 -2.19 -5.97
N TRP A 38 -3.16 -2.18 -4.99
CA TRP A 38 -3.28 -3.27 -4.03
C TRP A 38 -3.46 -4.61 -4.73
N LYS A 39 -4.40 -4.69 -5.70
CA LYS A 39 -4.68 -5.92 -6.45
C LYS A 39 -3.47 -6.36 -7.27
N ALA A 40 -2.87 -5.47 -8.05
CA ALA A 40 -1.71 -5.76 -8.86
C ALA A 40 -0.50 -6.21 -8.03
N THR A 41 -0.32 -5.63 -6.84
CA THR A 41 0.76 -6.01 -5.92
C THR A 41 0.64 -7.47 -5.49
N TRP A 42 -0.50 -7.85 -4.90
CA TRP A 42 -0.61 -9.21 -4.37
C TRP A 42 -0.73 -10.27 -5.47
N SER A 43 -1.42 -9.97 -6.59
CA SER A 43 -1.55 -10.93 -7.68
C SER A 43 -0.21 -11.19 -8.36
N SER A 44 0.57 -10.13 -8.65
CA SER A 44 1.89 -10.28 -9.26
C SER A 44 2.85 -11.09 -8.39
N LEU A 45 2.82 -10.89 -7.07
CA LEU A 45 3.62 -11.66 -6.12
C LEU A 45 3.15 -13.12 -6.01
N ALA A 46 1.84 -13.37 -6.03
CA ALA A 46 1.28 -14.72 -5.96
C ALA A 46 1.56 -15.53 -7.21
N ASP A 47 1.44 -14.90 -8.37
CA ASP A 47 1.60 -15.54 -9.68
C ASP A 47 3.06 -15.54 -10.17
N VAL A 48 3.96 -14.88 -9.45
CA VAL A 48 5.36 -14.65 -9.85
C VAL A 48 5.40 -14.07 -11.29
N ASN A 49 4.57 -13.04 -11.51
CA ASN A 49 4.42 -12.38 -12.81
C ASN A 49 4.15 -10.89 -12.64
N PHE A 50 5.15 -10.07 -12.95
CA PHE A 50 5.13 -8.64 -12.65
C PHE A 50 4.59 -7.75 -13.78
N TYR A 51 4.12 -8.27 -14.89
CA TYR A 51 3.61 -7.47 -16.02
C TYR A 51 2.32 -6.69 -15.64
N GLU A 52 1.45 -7.29 -14.81
CA GLU A 52 0.27 -6.58 -14.30
C GLU A 52 0.67 -5.40 -13.40
N LEU A 53 1.67 -5.61 -12.54
CA LEU A 53 2.17 -4.56 -11.66
C LEU A 53 2.82 -3.43 -12.45
N ASP A 54 3.64 -3.72 -13.46
CA ASP A 54 4.23 -2.72 -14.36
C ASP A 54 3.15 -1.85 -15.01
N TRP A 55 2.12 -2.49 -15.57
CA TRP A 55 1.00 -1.76 -16.17
C TRP A 55 0.28 -0.88 -15.15
N CYS A 56 0.02 -1.40 -13.96
CA CYS A 56 -0.63 -0.66 -12.88
C CYS A 56 0.24 0.52 -12.39
N LEU A 57 1.57 0.36 -12.29
CA LEU A 57 2.48 1.44 -11.90
C LEU A 57 2.48 2.60 -12.91
N LYS A 58 2.34 2.31 -14.20
CA LYS A 58 2.17 3.35 -15.25
C LYS A 58 0.88 4.15 -15.02
N ARG A 59 -0.24 3.47 -14.79
CA ARG A 59 -1.51 4.11 -14.46
C ARG A 59 -1.46 4.87 -13.12
N HIS A 60 -0.76 4.33 -12.14
CA HIS A 60 -0.55 5.00 -10.86
C HIS A 60 0.21 6.32 -11.01
N ASN A 61 1.19 6.39 -11.91
CA ASN A 61 1.85 7.64 -12.26
C ASN A 61 0.88 8.68 -12.84
N GLU A 62 -0.11 8.25 -13.64
CA GLU A 62 -1.14 9.17 -14.18
C GLU A 62 -2.04 9.73 -13.07
N LEU A 63 -2.36 8.91 -12.04
CA LEU A 63 -3.12 9.38 -10.88
C LEU A 63 -2.33 10.43 -10.07
N LEU A 64 -1.01 10.24 -9.91
CA LEU A 64 -0.13 11.19 -9.21
C LEU A 64 -0.06 12.57 -9.87
N ASP A 65 -0.39 12.67 -11.14
CA ASP A 65 -0.53 13.96 -11.85
C ASP A 65 -1.80 14.72 -11.44
N ARG A 66 -2.79 14.03 -10.85
CA ARG A 66 -4.10 14.58 -10.50
C ARG A 66 -4.28 14.74 -8.99
N PHE A 67 -3.96 13.71 -8.23
CA PHE A 67 -4.03 13.68 -6.77
C PHE A 67 -3.00 12.69 -6.21
N VAL A 68 -2.78 12.69 -4.89
CA VAL A 68 -1.88 11.73 -4.25
C VAL A 68 -2.71 10.55 -3.72
N PRO A 69 -2.66 9.35 -4.33
CA PRO A 69 -3.46 8.21 -3.92
C PRO A 69 -3.14 7.72 -2.51
N ALA A 70 -4.15 7.24 -1.77
CA ALA A 70 -3.95 6.48 -0.55
C ALA A 70 -3.62 5.03 -0.91
N THR A 71 -2.38 4.62 -0.66
CA THR A 71 -1.87 3.29 -1.02
C THR A 71 -1.88 2.35 0.17
N PHE A 72 -2.08 1.05 -0.06
CA PHE A 72 -2.11 0.03 0.99
C PHE A 72 -1.83 -1.36 0.40
N VAL A 73 -1.43 -2.31 1.25
CA VAL A 73 -1.27 -3.73 0.90
C VAL A 73 -2.25 -4.64 1.64
N GLY A 74 -2.96 -4.10 2.62
CA GLY A 74 -4.03 -4.75 3.36
C GLY A 74 -4.94 -3.73 4.04
N ASN A 75 -6.17 -4.12 4.31
CA ASN A 75 -7.14 -3.38 5.12
C ASN A 75 -8.09 -4.34 5.83
N HIS A 76 -9.11 -3.81 6.51
CA HIS A 76 -10.05 -4.58 7.32
C HIS A 76 -11.07 -5.40 6.50
N ASP A 77 -11.14 -5.19 5.17
CA ASP A 77 -12.13 -5.82 4.28
C ASP A 77 -11.54 -6.81 3.29
N VAL A 78 -10.23 -7.09 3.41
CA VAL A 78 -9.55 -8.01 2.48
C VAL A 78 -8.75 -9.07 3.22
N THR A 79 -8.52 -10.20 2.56
CA THR A 79 -7.59 -11.23 3.04
C THR A 79 -6.22 -10.62 3.31
N ARG A 80 -5.63 -10.91 4.47
CA ARG A 80 -4.31 -10.43 4.87
C ARG A 80 -3.24 -10.73 3.83
N ILE A 81 -2.36 -9.78 3.57
CA ILE A 81 -1.30 -9.94 2.56
C ILE A 81 -0.42 -11.16 2.83
N ALA A 82 -0.06 -11.43 4.09
CA ALA A 82 0.74 -12.60 4.45
C ALA A 82 0.00 -13.94 4.26
N SER A 83 -1.33 -13.94 4.19
CA SER A 83 -2.12 -15.11 3.80
C SER A 83 -2.14 -15.32 2.29
N LYS A 84 -2.12 -14.25 1.51
CA LYS A 84 -2.13 -14.32 0.04
C LYS A 84 -0.78 -14.75 -0.54
N VAL A 85 0.32 -14.17 -0.05
CA VAL A 85 1.65 -14.28 -0.69
C VAL A 85 2.74 -14.82 0.24
N GLY A 86 2.37 -15.27 1.44
CA GLY A 86 3.34 -15.66 2.47
C GLY A 86 4.07 -14.47 3.10
N ALA A 87 4.84 -14.71 4.16
CA ALA A 87 5.53 -13.64 4.88
C ALA A 87 6.64 -12.97 4.03
N GLY A 88 7.36 -13.74 3.20
CA GLY A 88 8.37 -13.20 2.29
C GLY A 88 7.75 -12.28 1.22
N GLY A 89 6.65 -12.72 0.59
CA GLY A 89 5.90 -11.90 -0.36
C GLY A 89 5.30 -10.65 0.30
N ALA A 90 4.81 -10.76 1.54
CA ALA A 90 4.32 -9.61 2.30
C ALA A 90 5.44 -8.58 2.54
N ALA A 91 6.68 -9.01 2.79
CA ALA A 91 7.83 -8.10 2.90
C ALA A 91 8.08 -7.33 1.59
N LEU A 92 8.04 -8.01 0.44
CA LEU A 92 8.17 -7.36 -0.86
C LEU A 92 7.02 -6.37 -1.13
N ALA A 93 5.79 -6.73 -0.74
CA ALA A 93 4.64 -5.83 -0.84
C ALA A 93 4.85 -4.54 0.00
N VAL A 94 5.43 -4.66 1.20
CA VAL A 94 5.74 -3.50 2.05
C VAL A 94 6.88 -2.66 1.47
N VAL A 95 7.89 -3.28 0.86
CA VAL A 95 8.94 -2.53 0.13
C VAL A 95 8.29 -1.69 -0.97
N LEU A 96 7.43 -2.28 -1.79
CA LEU A 96 6.70 -1.55 -2.84
C LEU A 96 5.87 -0.42 -2.22
N LEU A 97 5.04 -0.70 -1.21
CA LEU A 97 4.20 0.29 -0.52
C LEU A 97 4.98 1.51 -0.06
N MET A 98 6.18 1.30 0.47
CA MET A 98 6.98 2.36 1.06
C MET A 98 7.87 3.11 0.07
N THR A 99 7.98 2.64 -1.17
CA THR A 99 8.87 3.23 -2.19
C THR A 99 8.14 3.83 -3.39
N VAL A 100 6.88 3.44 -3.66
CA VAL A 100 6.04 4.10 -4.69
C VAL A 100 5.47 5.43 -4.19
N GLY A 101 5.06 6.29 -5.12
CA GLY A 101 4.30 7.51 -4.79
C GLY A 101 2.97 7.19 -4.10
N GLY A 102 2.45 8.14 -3.33
CA GLY A 102 1.19 7.98 -2.59
C GLY A 102 1.34 8.20 -1.08
N VAL A 103 0.23 8.08 -0.36
CA VAL A 103 0.18 8.10 1.11
C VAL A 103 -0.01 6.66 1.59
N PRO A 104 1.06 5.99 2.10
CA PRO A 104 0.97 4.60 2.51
C PRO A 104 0.17 4.44 3.80
N SER A 105 -0.77 3.50 3.80
CA SER A 105 -1.52 3.04 4.96
C SER A 105 -1.04 1.65 5.37
N VAL A 106 -0.70 1.48 6.65
CA VAL A 106 -0.34 0.19 7.23
C VAL A 106 -1.53 -0.29 8.07
N TYR A 107 -2.12 -1.40 7.69
CA TYR A 107 -3.17 -2.02 8.46
C TYR A 107 -2.57 -2.77 9.66
N TYR A 108 -3.14 -2.58 10.86
CA TYR A 108 -2.61 -3.17 12.08
C TYR A 108 -2.43 -4.69 11.97
N GLY A 109 -1.32 -5.18 12.46
CA GLY A 109 -0.93 -6.59 12.40
C GLY A 109 -0.16 -6.96 11.12
N ASP A 110 -0.21 -6.18 10.04
CA ASP A 110 0.62 -6.43 8.86
C ASP A 110 2.11 -6.26 9.19
N GLU A 111 2.46 -5.36 10.12
CA GLU A 111 3.80 -5.21 10.68
C GLU A 111 4.26 -6.40 11.56
N GLN A 112 3.36 -7.34 11.81
CA GLN A 112 3.64 -8.60 12.51
C GLN A 112 3.47 -9.81 11.58
N ALA A 113 3.24 -9.58 10.28
CA ALA A 113 2.88 -10.60 9.30
C ALA A 113 1.64 -11.42 9.72
N PHE A 114 0.63 -10.76 10.32
CA PHE A 114 -0.62 -11.42 10.70
C PHE A 114 -1.27 -12.06 9.47
N ARG A 115 -1.87 -13.21 9.72
CA ARG A 115 -2.64 -13.97 8.73
C ARG A 115 -4.12 -13.89 9.05
N GLY A 116 -4.94 -14.09 8.05
CA GLY A 116 -6.38 -14.18 8.12
C GLY A 116 -6.94 -14.20 6.71
N VAL A 117 -7.95 -15.00 6.48
CA VAL A 117 -8.63 -15.13 5.18
C VAL A 117 -10.03 -14.56 5.33
N LYS A 118 -10.35 -13.56 4.49
CA LYS A 118 -11.72 -13.07 4.39
C LYS A 118 -12.58 -14.08 3.65
N THR A 119 -13.77 -14.35 4.17
CA THR A 119 -14.80 -15.16 3.51
C THR A 119 -16.09 -14.36 3.35
N GLU A 120 -16.93 -14.75 2.39
CA GLU A 120 -18.22 -14.10 2.11
C GLU A 120 -19.37 -14.67 2.97
N THR A 121 -19.04 -15.10 4.20
CA THR A 121 -20.00 -15.63 5.16
C THR A 121 -20.19 -14.70 6.34
N LEU A 122 -21.25 -14.88 7.13
CA LEU A 122 -21.43 -14.14 8.38
C LEU A 122 -20.21 -14.38 9.31
N GLY A 123 -19.59 -13.30 9.81
CA GLY A 123 -18.35 -13.39 10.58
C GLY A 123 -17.09 -13.62 9.71
N GLY A 124 -17.20 -13.56 8.39
CA GLY A 124 -16.11 -13.80 7.46
C GLY A 124 -14.93 -12.81 7.55
N ASP A 125 -15.10 -11.72 8.30
CA ASP A 125 -14.06 -10.73 8.57
C ASP A 125 -13.28 -11.01 9.86
N ASP A 126 -13.72 -11.92 10.72
CA ASP A 126 -13.15 -12.12 12.06
C ASP A 126 -11.66 -12.48 12.01
N GLU A 127 -11.26 -13.34 11.07
CA GLU A 127 -9.85 -13.72 10.90
C GLU A 127 -8.97 -12.54 10.45
N VAL A 128 -9.51 -11.60 9.68
CA VAL A 128 -8.74 -10.44 9.19
C VAL A 128 -8.73 -9.28 10.18
N ARG A 129 -9.54 -9.37 11.25
CA ARG A 129 -9.67 -8.37 12.34
C ARG A 129 -9.35 -8.95 13.72
N PRO A 130 -8.24 -9.70 13.90
CA PRO A 130 -7.94 -10.31 15.19
C PRO A 130 -7.71 -9.26 16.27
N ALA A 131 -8.09 -9.56 17.51
CA ALA A 131 -7.76 -8.72 18.64
C ALA A 131 -6.25 -8.68 18.87
N LEU A 132 -5.72 -7.47 19.11
CA LEU A 132 -4.34 -7.32 19.55
C LEU A 132 -4.20 -7.77 21.01
N PRO A 133 -3.04 -8.30 21.42
CA PRO A 133 -2.77 -8.56 22.83
C PRO A 133 -2.76 -7.24 23.61
N ALA A 134 -3.04 -7.31 24.91
CA ALA A 134 -3.12 -6.13 25.77
C ALA A 134 -1.81 -5.33 25.85
N THR A 135 -0.68 -5.98 25.60
CA THR A 135 0.65 -5.34 25.57
C THR A 135 1.49 -5.90 24.41
N PRO A 136 2.48 -5.14 23.92
CA PRO A 136 3.38 -5.60 22.85
C PRO A 136 4.13 -6.88 23.20
N SER A 137 4.38 -7.17 24.50
CA SER A 137 5.04 -8.41 24.94
C SER A 137 4.19 -9.66 24.70
N GLY A 138 2.90 -9.52 24.44
CA GLY A 138 2.02 -10.62 24.05
C GLY A 138 2.05 -10.93 22.55
N LEU A 139 2.76 -10.14 21.74
CA LEU A 139 2.94 -10.41 20.31
C LEU A 139 3.91 -11.60 20.13
N ALA A 140 3.64 -12.41 19.12
CA ALA A 140 4.48 -13.56 18.81
C ALA A 140 5.87 -13.11 18.31
N PRO A 141 6.96 -13.69 18.82
CA PRO A 141 8.33 -13.30 18.42
C PRO A 141 8.60 -13.43 16.90
N GLN A 142 7.83 -14.29 16.23
CA GLN A 142 7.95 -14.54 14.79
C GLN A 142 7.65 -13.28 13.94
N GLY A 143 6.90 -12.30 14.46
CA GLY A 143 6.60 -11.04 13.79
C GLY A 143 7.69 -9.97 13.92
N ALA A 144 8.65 -10.13 14.81
CA ALA A 144 9.62 -9.09 15.15
C ALA A 144 10.47 -8.60 13.97
N TRP A 145 10.82 -9.48 13.03
CA TRP A 145 11.58 -9.10 11.84
C TRP A 145 10.76 -8.24 10.86
N MET A 146 9.46 -8.54 10.73
CA MET A 146 8.56 -7.77 9.88
C MET A 146 8.31 -6.37 10.47
N LEU A 147 8.17 -6.28 11.81
CA LEU A 147 8.10 -4.99 12.51
C LEU A 147 9.36 -4.15 12.24
N ARG A 148 10.54 -4.76 12.34
CA ARG A 148 11.80 -4.05 12.05
C ARG A 148 11.85 -3.58 10.60
N LEU A 149 11.46 -4.42 9.64
CA LEU A 149 11.38 -4.03 8.23
C LEU A 149 10.46 -2.80 8.04
N HIS A 150 9.27 -2.81 8.65
CA HIS A 150 8.37 -1.65 8.60
C HIS A 150 9.02 -0.40 9.20
N GLN A 151 9.67 -0.51 10.36
CA GLN A 151 10.37 0.62 10.99
C GLN A 151 11.47 1.18 10.10
N ASP A 152 12.27 0.33 9.47
CA ASP A 152 13.37 0.72 8.58
C ASP A 152 12.84 1.43 7.32
N LEU A 153 11.80 0.87 6.69
CA LEU A 153 11.18 1.44 5.48
C LEU A 153 10.40 2.74 5.78
N ILE A 154 9.70 2.83 6.92
CA ILE A 154 9.08 4.09 7.37
C ILE A 154 10.18 5.13 7.64
N GLY A 155 11.29 4.71 8.25
CA GLY A 155 12.45 5.55 8.46
C GLY A 155 13.06 6.07 7.15
N LEU A 156 13.19 5.19 6.15
CA LEU A 156 13.62 5.57 4.80
C LEU A 156 12.66 6.62 4.21
N ARG A 157 11.36 6.36 4.22
CA ARG A 157 10.36 7.27 3.65
C ARG A 157 10.33 8.63 4.35
N ARG A 158 10.53 8.66 5.68
CA ARG A 158 10.64 9.92 6.45
C ARG A 158 11.86 10.75 6.08
N ARG A 159 12.99 10.11 5.74
CA ARG A 159 14.17 10.79 5.24
C ARG A 159 14.04 11.27 3.80
N HIS A 160 13.08 10.71 3.05
CA HIS A 160 12.85 11.00 1.64
C HIS A 160 11.39 11.43 1.40
N PRO A 161 10.96 12.61 1.91
CA PRO A 161 9.56 13.07 1.80
C PRO A 161 9.10 13.25 0.35
N TRP A 162 10.03 13.43 -0.59
CA TRP A 162 9.75 13.49 -2.02
C TRP A 162 9.11 12.21 -2.57
N LEU A 163 9.26 11.06 -1.89
CA LEU A 163 8.60 9.80 -2.25
C LEU A 163 7.07 9.90 -2.29
N VAL A 164 6.45 10.84 -1.60
CA VAL A 164 4.99 11.04 -1.66
C VAL A 164 4.51 11.32 -3.08
N ARG A 165 5.31 12.00 -3.90
CA ARG A 165 5.00 12.34 -5.29
C ARG A 165 5.97 11.72 -6.29
N ALA A 166 6.72 10.70 -5.87
CA ALA A 166 7.65 10.02 -6.76
C ALA A 166 6.89 9.28 -7.87
N ARG A 167 7.39 9.38 -9.07
CA ARG A 167 6.97 8.56 -10.21
C ARG A 167 7.82 7.31 -10.27
N THR A 168 7.22 6.22 -10.70
CA THR A 168 7.91 4.93 -10.85
C THR A 168 8.33 4.74 -12.28
N GLU A 169 9.62 4.55 -12.51
CA GLU A 169 10.23 4.22 -13.82
C GLU A 169 10.75 2.78 -13.74
N VAL A 170 10.08 1.84 -14.42
CA VAL A 170 10.51 0.44 -14.44
C VAL A 170 11.79 0.32 -15.28
N THR A 171 12.84 -0.25 -14.70
CA THR A 171 14.17 -0.40 -15.30
C THR A 171 14.46 -1.83 -15.76
N GLU A 172 13.86 -2.82 -15.09
CA GLU A 172 13.94 -4.23 -15.47
C GLU A 172 12.59 -4.90 -15.24
N LEU A 173 12.11 -5.69 -16.20
CA LEU A 173 10.86 -6.41 -16.12
C LEU A 173 11.00 -7.79 -16.75
N ASP A 174 10.72 -8.80 -15.93
CA ASP A 174 10.56 -10.19 -16.35
C ASP A 174 9.49 -10.84 -15.45
N ASN A 175 9.06 -12.07 -15.76
CA ASN A 175 8.07 -12.73 -14.93
C ASN A 175 8.47 -12.73 -13.44
N PRO A 176 9.65 -13.25 -13.04
CA PRO A 176 10.01 -13.32 -11.62
C PRO A 176 10.68 -12.06 -11.06
N ARG A 177 10.86 -10.99 -11.88
CA ARG A 177 11.67 -9.83 -11.49
C ARG A 177 11.08 -8.52 -11.96
N LEU A 178 11.05 -7.56 -11.06
CA LEU A 178 10.76 -6.16 -11.33
C LEU A 178 11.81 -5.31 -10.63
N SER A 179 12.50 -4.43 -11.36
CA SER A 179 13.30 -3.36 -10.79
C SER A 179 12.79 -2.02 -11.28
N TYR A 180 12.83 -1.01 -10.45
CA TYR A 180 12.38 0.33 -10.81
C TYR A 180 13.13 1.42 -10.04
N ASP A 181 13.12 2.61 -10.59
CA ASP A 181 13.51 3.83 -9.92
C ASP A 181 12.27 4.59 -9.45
N ALA A 182 12.21 4.92 -8.17
CA ALA A 182 11.33 5.98 -7.70
C ALA A 182 12.02 7.32 -7.96
N VAL A 183 11.36 8.19 -8.75
CA VAL A 183 11.94 9.44 -9.26
C VAL A 183 11.17 10.62 -8.70
N GLY A 184 11.86 11.48 -7.95
CA GLY A 184 11.31 12.72 -7.42
C GLY A 184 11.30 13.85 -8.46
N GLN A 185 10.49 14.88 -8.20
CA GLN A 185 10.30 16.02 -9.11
C GLN A 185 11.57 16.85 -9.36
N GLU A 186 12.53 16.79 -8.43
CA GLU A 186 13.82 17.51 -8.53
C GLU A 186 14.96 16.57 -8.95
N GLY A 187 14.64 15.39 -9.50
CA GLY A 187 15.63 14.45 -9.99
C GLY A 187 16.20 13.48 -8.93
N GLN A 188 15.64 13.48 -7.71
CA GLN A 188 15.99 12.46 -6.71
C GLN A 188 15.64 11.07 -7.24
N ARG A 189 16.47 10.06 -6.94
CA ARG A 189 16.24 8.67 -7.35
C ARG A 189 16.45 7.70 -6.19
N LEU A 190 15.60 6.71 -6.11
CA LEU A 190 15.74 5.54 -5.26
C LEU A 190 15.56 4.30 -6.13
N HIS A 191 16.61 3.52 -6.28
CA HIS A 191 16.56 2.25 -7.01
C HIS A 191 16.01 1.13 -6.12
N VAL A 192 15.08 0.33 -6.64
CA VAL A 192 14.37 -0.74 -5.93
C VAL A 192 14.39 -2.03 -6.75
#